data_e53ce6bc0e69c9f7af1e06db7943403f
#
_entry.id   e53ce6bc0e69c9f7af1e06db7943403f
#
_cell.length_a   1.000
_cell.length_b   1.000
_cell.length_c   1.000
_cell.angle_alpha   90.00
_cell.angle_beta   90.00
_cell.angle_gamma   90.00
#
_symmetry.space_group_name_H-M   'P 1'
#
loop_
_entity.id
_entity.type
_entity.pdbx_description
1 polymer ?
#
loop_
_entity_poly.entity_id
_entity_poly.type
_entity_poly.pdbx_seq_one_letter_code
_entity_poly.pdbx_strand_id
1 'polypeptide(L)'
;FFSVFCVPTAKSQSAPAEDENIPYLVTFGGNSETSWGDDDFCQIFFFMIPESHTEPFYIRVYDPDTGGELDEMKGDFNTIVKFSVYGGNGAWSHDDAKNVDPVGEYESGNLLGSKSFAQHSRFDQKWYAFGPFNQKEGEYSEKLGGYVFKVIAQGISGDDGNLYKYFMSTDRKENHAIEGGNVFAYEYTFRLSNNQNNVSQIYPFLDGDVTSVKILNYDWDKDGFIRVVSVAKRGELLTISNQNEWKMNILPIIQNERNTSMEIQFIKNNSELIRNNNVVVIVQNQYGESLPFYVIPIGGRPVYNPSLRMRAVEKK
;
A
#
# COMPACT_ATOMS: atom_id res chain seq x y z
N PHE A 1 -10.37 33.74 27.03
CA PHE A 1 -10.52 32.87 25.85
C PHE A 1 -9.24 32.06 25.74
N PHE A 2 -9.30 30.79 26.17
CA PHE A 2 -8.24 29.83 25.93
C PHE A 2 -8.50 29.24 24.53
N SER A 3 -7.68 29.59 23.53
CA SER A 3 -7.61 28.86 22.28
C SER A 3 -6.95 27.51 22.54
N VAL A 4 -7.74 26.46 22.53
CA VAL A 4 -7.22 25.08 22.44
C VAL A 4 -6.68 24.93 21.01
N PHE A 5 -5.36 25.03 20.85
CA PHE A 5 -4.70 24.56 19.63
C PHE A 5 -4.85 23.04 19.61
N CYS A 6 -5.75 22.54 18.77
CA CYS A 6 -5.78 21.14 18.39
C CYS A 6 -4.51 20.88 17.56
N VAL A 7 -3.46 20.37 18.18
CA VAL A 7 -2.29 19.87 17.47
C VAL A 7 -2.80 18.67 16.68
N PRO A 8 -2.75 18.65 15.34
CA PRO A 8 -3.09 17.46 14.60
C PRO A 8 -2.10 16.37 15.06
N THR A 9 -2.63 15.31 15.63
CA THR A 9 -1.83 14.10 15.91
C THR A 9 -1.18 13.69 14.60
N ALA A 10 0.16 13.66 14.57
CA ALA A 10 0.91 13.15 13.43
C ALA A 10 0.38 11.74 13.13
N LYS A 11 -0.24 11.57 11.96
CA LYS A 11 -0.74 10.26 11.53
C LYS A 11 0.44 9.35 11.32
N SER A 12 0.30 8.09 11.71
CA SER A 12 1.32 7.07 11.59
C SER A 12 1.76 6.92 10.13
N GLN A 13 3.07 6.93 9.89
CA GLN A 13 3.70 6.67 8.58
C GLN A 13 4.15 5.22 8.49
N SER A 14 3.35 4.32 9.01
CA SER A 14 3.48 2.89 8.76
C SER A 14 2.82 2.52 7.45
N ALA A 15 3.33 1.52 6.78
CA ALA A 15 2.66 0.82 5.70
C ALA A 15 2.59 -0.68 6.08
N PRO A 16 1.39 -1.22 6.30
CA PRO A 16 0.08 -0.56 6.30
C PRO A 16 -0.09 0.46 7.43
N ALA A 17 -0.92 1.48 7.23
CA ALA A 17 -1.29 2.41 8.30
C ALA A 17 -2.31 1.77 9.26
N GLU A 18 -2.34 2.24 10.52
CA GLU A 18 -3.34 1.76 11.49
C GLU A 18 -4.77 1.95 11.00
N ASP A 19 -5.00 3.06 10.32
CA ASP A 19 -6.29 3.44 9.73
C ASP A 19 -6.76 2.49 8.64
N GLU A 20 -5.86 1.75 7.99
CA GLU A 20 -6.18 0.80 6.93
C GLU A 20 -6.75 -0.51 7.49
N ASN A 21 -6.60 -0.78 8.80
CA ASN A 21 -6.98 -2.04 9.44
C ASN A 21 -6.41 -3.28 8.73
N ILE A 22 -5.27 -3.13 8.09
CA ILE A 22 -4.51 -4.18 7.43
C ILE A 22 -3.38 -4.58 8.39
N PRO A 23 -3.30 -5.85 8.81
CA PRO A 23 -2.30 -6.27 9.78
C PRO A 23 -0.88 -6.28 9.20
N TYR A 24 -0.68 -6.75 7.97
CA TYR A 24 0.63 -6.92 7.35
C TYR A 24 0.56 -6.79 5.83
N LEU A 25 1.66 -6.35 5.23
CA LEU A 25 2.01 -6.64 3.84
C LEU A 25 2.48 -8.08 3.76
N VAL A 26 2.45 -8.67 2.57
CA VAL A 26 2.98 -10.01 2.35
C VAL A 26 3.74 -10.07 1.03
N THR A 27 4.89 -10.73 1.03
CA THR A 27 5.66 -11.05 -0.18
C THR A 27 6.09 -12.51 -0.11
N PHE A 28 5.77 -13.27 -1.14
CA PHE A 28 6.09 -14.68 -1.20
C PHE A 28 7.47 -14.93 -1.80
N GLY A 29 8.03 -16.11 -1.52
CA GLY A 29 9.24 -16.55 -2.16
C GLY A 29 9.05 -16.80 -3.66
N GLY A 30 10.09 -16.57 -4.45
CA GLY A 30 10.02 -16.65 -5.92
C GLY A 30 9.65 -18.02 -6.52
N ASN A 31 9.51 -19.05 -5.69
CA ASN A 31 9.05 -20.39 -6.08
C ASN A 31 7.64 -20.71 -5.58
N SER A 32 6.95 -19.78 -4.95
CA SER A 32 5.58 -19.96 -4.44
C SER A 32 4.58 -20.14 -5.57
N GLU A 33 3.47 -20.80 -5.25
CA GLU A 33 2.33 -20.89 -6.15
C GLU A 33 1.54 -19.56 -6.07
N THR A 34 1.13 -19.02 -7.22
CA THR A 34 0.38 -17.76 -7.30
C THR A 34 -0.96 -17.78 -6.55
N SER A 35 -1.50 -18.97 -6.28
CA SER A 35 -2.70 -19.18 -5.47
C SER A 35 -2.57 -18.79 -3.99
N TRP A 36 -1.41 -18.27 -3.58
CA TRP A 36 -1.19 -17.75 -2.22
C TRP A 36 -1.46 -16.25 -2.09
N GLY A 37 -1.90 -15.59 -3.17
CA GLY A 37 -2.29 -14.20 -3.16
C GLY A 37 -1.17 -13.22 -3.54
N ASP A 38 -0.18 -13.70 -4.27
CA ASP A 38 0.85 -12.89 -4.90
C ASP A 38 1.20 -13.51 -6.25
N ASP A 39 1.31 -12.73 -7.31
CA ASP A 39 1.54 -13.21 -8.67
C ASP A 39 2.92 -12.83 -9.22
N ASP A 40 3.63 -11.88 -8.60
CA ASP A 40 4.95 -11.42 -9.06
C ASP A 40 6.09 -11.58 -8.04
N PHE A 41 5.76 -11.92 -6.78
CA PHE A 41 6.74 -12.10 -5.69
C PHE A 41 7.59 -10.86 -5.39
N CYS A 42 7.06 -9.68 -5.72
CA CYS A 42 7.76 -8.42 -5.57
C CYS A 42 6.78 -7.29 -5.21
N GLN A 43 7.09 -6.51 -4.18
CA GLN A 43 6.34 -5.31 -3.85
C GLN A 43 7.23 -4.08 -3.82
N ILE A 44 6.74 -2.98 -4.42
CA ILE A 44 7.45 -1.71 -4.51
C ILE A 44 6.68 -0.63 -3.75
N PHE A 45 7.31 -0.07 -2.72
CA PHE A 45 6.79 1.04 -1.94
C PHE A 45 7.63 2.29 -2.10
N PHE A 46 6.99 3.43 -2.10
CA PHE A 46 7.61 4.75 -2.20
C PHE A 46 7.41 5.53 -0.91
N PHE A 47 8.49 6.13 -0.40
CA PHE A 47 8.54 6.91 0.82
C PHE A 47 8.83 8.36 0.46
N MET A 48 7.87 9.23 0.66
CA MET A 48 8.00 10.66 0.38
C MET A 48 8.38 11.41 1.64
N ILE A 49 9.54 12.07 1.59
CA ILE A 49 10.10 12.93 2.64
C ILE A 49 9.88 14.38 2.21
N PRO A 50 9.17 15.20 3.00
CA PRO A 50 8.95 16.60 2.62
C PRO A 50 10.27 17.38 2.55
N GLU A 51 10.33 18.37 1.66
CA GLU A 51 11.52 19.22 1.48
C GLU A 51 11.90 19.97 2.78
N SER A 52 10.94 20.23 3.65
CA SER A 52 11.16 20.89 4.95
C SER A 52 11.88 20.02 5.98
N HIS A 53 11.92 18.69 5.79
CA HIS A 53 12.59 17.77 6.71
C HIS A 53 14.08 17.74 6.41
N THR A 54 14.94 18.09 7.37
CA THR A 54 16.41 18.16 7.19
C THR A 54 17.21 17.17 8.03
N GLU A 55 16.55 16.56 8.99
CA GLU A 55 17.18 15.57 9.88
C GLU A 55 17.39 14.23 9.16
N PRO A 56 18.40 13.44 9.58
CA PRO A 56 18.52 12.07 9.10
C PRO A 56 17.31 11.23 9.47
N PHE A 57 16.95 10.29 8.59
CA PHE A 57 15.82 9.39 8.84
C PHE A 57 16.16 7.94 8.47
N TYR A 58 15.26 7.04 8.84
CA TYR A 58 15.39 5.61 8.67
C TYR A 58 14.12 5.05 8.02
N ILE A 59 14.27 4.05 7.15
CA ILE A 59 13.19 3.19 6.71
C ILE A 59 13.31 1.89 7.47
N ARG A 60 12.31 1.60 8.28
CA ARG A 60 12.28 0.45 9.18
C ARG A 60 11.36 -0.62 8.63
N VAL A 61 11.77 -1.87 8.71
CA VAL A 61 10.99 -3.05 8.37
C VAL A 61 10.79 -3.87 9.64
N TYR A 62 9.54 -4.16 9.96
CA TYR A 62 9.16 -5.07 11.03
C TYR A 62 9.06 -6.48 10.48
N ASP A 63 9.64 -7.44 11.16
CA ASP A 63 9.62 -8.85 10.78
C ASP A 63 10.17 -9.10 9.37
N PRO A 64 11.43 -8.72 9.09
CA PRO A 64 11.97 -8.81 7.74
C PRO A 64 12.43 -10.22 7.34
N ASP A 65 12.60 -11.14 8.29
CA ASP A 65 13.00 -12.52 8.00
C ASP A 65 11.77 -13.39 7.74
N THR A 66 11.96 -14.51 7.07
CA THR A 66 10.90 -15.47 6.84
C THR A 66 11.00 -16.60 7.83
N GLY A 67 10.11 -16.61 8.83
CA GLY A 67 10.13 -17.55 9.94
C GLY A 67 9.17 -17.19 11.07
N GLY A 68 9.18 -17.96 12.15
CA GLY A 68 8.38 -17.66 13.33
C GLY A 68 6.90 -18.00 13.22
N GLU A 69 6.05 -17.24 13.93
CA GLU A 69 4.62 -17.52 14.05
C GLU A 69 3.75 -16.66 13.11
N LEU A 70 4.30 -15.57 12.58
CA LEU A 70 3.53 -14.64 11.74
C LEU A 70 3.50 -15.09 10.29
N ASP A 71 4.60 -15.62 9.82
CA ASP A 71 4.81 -15.96 8.42
C ASP A 71 4.06 -17.22 7.97
N GLU A 72 3.83 -17.32 6.68
CA GLU A 72 3.20 -18.49 6.08
C GLU A 72 4.23 -19.51 5.64
N MET A 73 4.22 -20.66 6.29
CA MET A 73 5.13 -21.75 6.01
C MET A 73 4.52 -22.78 5.07
N LYS A 74 5.25 -23.16 4.02
CA LYS A 74 4.93 -24.30 3.16
C LYS A 74 6.00 -25.38 3.31
N GLY A 75 5.74 -26.35 4.17
CA GLY A 75 6.74 -27.38 4.54
C GLY A 75 7.67 -26.90 5.64
N ASP A 76 8.93 -26.64 5.33
CA ASP A 76 9.93 -26.02 6.22
C ASP A 76 10.27 -24.63 5.68
N PHE A 77 10.53 -23.66 6.55
CA PHE A 77 10.94 -22.33 6.10
C PHE A 77 12.22 -22.36 5.25
N ASN A 78 12.10 -21.97 4.00
CA ASN A 78 13.19 -21.98 3.01
C ASN A 78 13.33 -20.68 2.20
N THR A 79 12.46 -19.71 2.46
CA THR A 79 12.38 -18.48 1.70
C THR A 79 13.45 -17.48 2.10
N ILE A 80 13.97 -16.79 1.09
CA ILE A 80 14.86 -15.64 1.23
C ILE A 80 14.16 -14.44 0.60
N VAL A 81 13.90 -13.41 1.43
CA VAL A 81 13.37 -12.12 0.98
C VAL A 81 14.47 -11.07 1.04
N LYS A 82 14.59 -10.27 0.00
CA LYS A 82 15.54 -9.16 -0.13
C LYS A 82 14.80 -7.84 -0.06
N PHE A 83 15.17 -6.99 0.87
CA PHE A 83 14.74 -5.59 0.92
C PHE A 83 15.85 -4.70 0.39
N SER A 84 15.51 -3.80 -0.55
CA SER A 84 16.44 -2.88 -1.18
C SER A 84 15.88 -1.47 -1.18
N VAL A 85 16.69 -0.48 -0.78
CA VAL A 85 16.32 0.94 -0.74
C VAL A 85 17.05 1.67 -1.85
N TYR A 86 16.31 2.39 -2.69
CA TYR A 86 16.83 3.20 -3.79
C TYR A 86 16.47 4.66 -3.58
N GLY A 87 17.33 5.55 -4.08
CA GLY A 87 17.11 6.98 -4.16
C GLY A 87 17.70 7.56 -5.43
N GLY A 88 17.85 8.90 -5.48
CA GLY A 88 18.39 9.58 -6.64
C GLY A 88 17.50 9.51 -7.87
N ASN A 89 18.00 10.08 -8.97
CA ASN A 89 17.23 10.21 -10.21
C ASN A 89 16.78 8.86 -10.78
N GLY A 90 15.51 8.75 -11.13
CA GLY A 90 14.90 7.54 -11.67
C GLY A 90 14.37 6.57 -10.59
N ALA A 91 14.56 6.85 -9.30
CA ALA A 91 14.01 6.01 -8.27
C ALA A 91 12.48 5.97 -8.30
N TRP A 92 11.83 7.06 -8.72
CA TRP A 92 10.39 7.17 -8.88
C TRP A 92 9.96 7.60 -10.29
N SER A 93 10.72 8.49 -10.94
CA SER A 93 10.34 9.05 -12.23
C SER A 93 10.54 8.09 -13.41
N HIS A 94 11.36 7.06 -13.26
CA HIS A 94 11.52 6.02 -14.29
C HIS A 94 10.21 5.26 -14.47
N ASP A 95 9.78 5.01 -15.70
CA ASP A 95 8.51 4.36 -15.98
C ASP A 95 8.42 2.98 -15.34
N ASP A 96 9.47 2.17 -15.46
CA ASP A 96 9.53 0.82 -14.89
C ASP A 96 9.54 0.80 -13.35
N ALA A 97 9.90 1.91 -12.68
CA ALA A 97 9.88 1.98 -11.22
C ALA A 97 8.47 1.86 -10.62
N LYS A 98 7.43 2.10 -11.44
CA LYS A 98 6.02 2.06 -11.05
C LYS A 98 5.30 0.84 -11.60
N ASN A 99 6.03 -0.06 -12.25
CA ASN A 99 5.45 -1.29 -12.77
C ASN A 99 4.94 -2.17 -11.61
N VAL A 100 3.78 -2.73 -11.82
CA VAL A 100 3.19 -3.70 -10.90
C VAL A 100 3.82 -5.08 -11.11
N ASP A 101 4.20 -5.39 -12.35
CA ASP A 101 5.08 -6.53 -12.67
C ASP A 101 6.53 -6.04 -12.67
N PRO A 102 7.46 -6.68 -11.94
CA PRO A 102 8.85 -6.25 -11.83
C PRO A 102 9.66 -6.59 -13.10
N VAL A 103 9.33 -5.93 -14.20
CA VAL A 103 10.01 -6.07 -15.49
C VAL A 103 10.78 -4.81 -15.85
N GLY A 104 11.80 -4.95 -16.72
CA GLY A 104 12.63 -3.81 -17.15
C GLY A 104 13.51 -3.29 -16.02
N GLU A 105 13.65 -1.96 -15.94
CA GLU A 105 14.53 -1.27 -14.98
C GLU A 105 13.78 -0.88 -13.68
N TYR A 106 12.95 -1.78 -13.12
CA TYR A 106 12.22 -1.51 -11.87
C TYR A 106 13.17 -1.22 -10.68
N GLU A 107 14.42 -1.70 -10.73
CA GLU A 107 15.49 -1.36 -9.78
C GLU A 107 16.19 -0.01 -10.12
N SER A 108 15.62 0.84 -10.97
CA SER A 108 16.15 2.16 -11.32
C SER A 108 16.41 3.06 -10.11
N GLY A 109 17.30 4.02 -10.26
CA GLY A 109 17.81 4.88 -9.19
C GLY A 109 19.13 4.37 -8.61
N ASN A 110 19.62 5.01 -7.55
CA ASN A 110 20.84 4.65 -6.86
C ASN A 110 20.54 3.71 -5.70
N LEU A 111 21.14 2.53 -5.66
CA LEU A 111 21.03 1.62 -4.51
C LEU A 111 21.71 2.24 -3.28
N LEU A 112 20.94 2.54 -2.25
CA LEU A 112 21.39 3.13 -0.98
C LEU A 112 21.63 2.08 0.10
N GLY A 113 20.90 0.99 0.06
CA GLY A 113 21.06 -0.12 1.00
C GLY A 113 20.27 -1.35 0.56
N SER A 114 20.79 -2.52 0.88
CA SER A 114 20.12 -3.77 0.59
C SER A 114 20.48 -4.82 1.63
N LYS A 115 19.52 -5.71 1.93
CA LYS A 115 19.76 -6.84 2.81
C LYS A 115 18.77 -7.97 2.50
N SER A 116 19.33 -9.18 2.41
CA SER A 116 18.53 -10.41 2.33
C SER A 116 18.34 -11.00 3.72
N PHE A 117 17.17 -11.56 3.95
CA PHE A 117 16.78 -12.23 5.16
C PHE A 117 16.28 -13.63 4.80
N ALA A 118 16.73 -14.62 5.53
CA ALA A 118 16.20 -15.96 5.61
C ALA A 118 15.66 -16.16 7.03
N GLN A 119 15.21 -17.35 7.35
CA GLN A 119 14.78 -17.67 8.71
C GLN A 119 15.89 -17.36 9.74
N HIS A 120 15.61 -16.42 10.65
CA HIS A 120 16.56 -16.04 11.68
C HIS A 120 15.88 -15.38 12.89
N SER A 121 15.76 -16.09 14.00
CA SER A 121 15.08 -15.66 15.23
C SER A 121 15.50 -14.29 15.81
N ARG A 122 16.64 -13.74 15.38
CA ARG A 122 17.07 -12.38 15.77
C ARG A 122 16.18 -11.31 15.14
N PHE A 123 15.58 -11.57 13.99
CA PHE A 123 14.80 -10.61 13.24
C PHE A 123 13.29 -10.91 13.32
N ASP A 124 12.91 -12.13 13.70
CA ASP A 124 11.53 -12.55 13.94
C ASP A 124 10.84 -11.59 14.92
N GLN A 125 9.76 -10.96 14.44
CA GLN A 125 8.98 -9.94 15.13
C GLN A 125 9.82 -8.76 15.67
N LYS A 126 10.87 -8.38 14.96
CA LYS A 126 11.77 -7.26 15.31
C LYS A 126 11.88 -6.25 14.18
N TRP A 127 12.13 -5.01 14.57
CA TRP A 127 12.43 -3.95 13.61
C TRP A 127 13.88 -4.03 13.14
N TYR A 128 14.06 -4.01 11.81
CA TYR A 128 15.32 -3.71 11.16
C TYR A 128 15.27 -2.30 10.56
N ALA A 129 16.37 -1.55 10.61
CA ALA A 129 16.41 -0.17 10.11
C ALA A 129 17.49 -0.02 9.05
N PHE A 130 17.06 0.41 7.86
CA PHE A 130 17.94 0.95 6.81
C PHE A 130 18.22 2.43 7.06
N GLY A 131 19.40 2.89 6.72
CA GLY A 131 19.85 4.26 6.96
C GLY A 131 20.93 4.37 8.04
N PRO A 132 21.25 5.59 8.53
CA PRO A 132 20.50 6.84 8.28
C PRO A 132 20.60 7.32 6.84
N PHE A 133 19.52 7.89 6.33
CA PHE A 133 19.46 8.55 5.02
C PHE A 133 19.31 10.07 5.21
N ASN A 134 19.86 10.82 4.26
CA ASN A 134 19.55 12.24 4.10
C ASN A 134 18.46 12.37 3.04
N GLN A 135 17.51 13.28 3.24
CA GLN A 135 16.42 13.49 2.27
C GLN A 135 16.91 13.70 0.82
N LYS A 136 18.04 14.40 0.63
CA LYS A 136 18.61 14.70 -0.71
C LYS A 136 19.20 13.48 -1.43
N GLU A 137 19.28 12.33 -0.77
CA GLU A 137 19.62 11.07 -1.42
C GLU A 137 18.42 10.48 -2.17
N GLY A 138 17.18 10.94 -1.89
CA GLY A 138 15.98 10.61 -2.65
C GLY A 138 15.92 11.36 -3.99
N GLU A 139 14.93 11.03 -4.78
CA GLU A 139 14.59 11.74 -6.01
C GLU A 139 13.66 12.92 -5.69
N TYR A 140 14.05 14.14 -6.05
CA TYR A 140 13.19 15.30 -5.84
C TYR A 140 11.98 15.31 -6.78
N SER A 141 10.81 15.53 -6.23
CA SER A 141 9.57 15.68 -6.98
C SER A 141 8.85 16.97 -6.57
N GLU A 142 8.76 17.92 -7.48
CA GLU A 142 7.98 19.14 -7.28
C GLU A 142 6.49 18.82 -7.10
N LYS A 143 5.96 17.84 -7.87
CA LYS A 143 4.56 17.39 -7.76
C LYS A 143 4.21 16.91 -6.36
N LEU A 144 5.13 16.23 -5.68
CA LEU A 144 4.93 15.67 -4.34
C LEU A 144 5.44 16.61 -3.24
N GLY A 145 6.18 17.67 -3.57
CA GLY A 145 6.74 18.64 -2.62
C GLY A 145 7.84 18.07 -1.73
N GLY A 146 8.62 17.11 -2.23
CA GLY A 146 9.65 16.44 -1.44
C GLY A 146 10.50 15.44 -2.22
N TYR A 147 11.20 14.61 -1.48
CA TYR A 147 12.12 13.62 -2.00
C TYR A 147 11.54 12.21 -1.85
N VAL A 148 11.63 11.41 -2.89
CA VAL A 148 11.06 10.07 -2.96
C VAL A 148 12.17 9.02 -2.89
N PHE A 149 11.99 8.06 -2.01
CA PHE A 149 12.80 6.85 -1.89
C PHE A 149 11.93 5.67 -2.30
N LYS A 150 12.51 4.70 -2.99
CA LYS A 150 11.86 3.46 -3.39
C LYS A 150 12.38 2.30 -2.53
N VAL A 151 11.48 1.48 -2.03
CA VAL A 151 11.81 0.22 -1.34
C VAL A 151 11.20 -0.93 -2.12
N ILE A 152 12.02 -1.91 -2.41
CA ILE A 152 11.61 -3.15 -3.06
C ILE A 152 11.75 -4.28 -2.05
N ALA A 153 10.66 -5.00 -1.80
CA ALA A 153 10.65 -6.31 -1.14
C ALA A 153 10.52 -7.37 -2.21
N GLN A 154 11.47 -8.30 -2.29
CA GLN A 154 11.54 -9.29 -3.35
C GLN A 154 11.82 -10.69 -2.78
N GLY A 155 10.96 -11.65 -3.07
CA GLY A 155 11.17 -13.06 -2.81
C GLY A 155 12.19 -13.65 -3.78
N ILE A 156 13.40 -13.90 -3.30
CA ILE A 156 14.51 -14.41 -4.13
C ILE A 156 14.42 -15.92 -4.39
N SER A 157 13.98 -16.66 -3.37
CA SER A 157 13.84 -18.11 -3.42
C SER A 157 12.88 -18.60 -2.35
N GLY A 158 12.53 -19.88 -2.41
CA GLY A 158 11.59 -20.50 -1.47
C GLY A 158 10.14 -20.30 -1.86
N ASP A 159 9.24 -20.80 -1.04
CA ASP A 159 7.80 -20.85 -1.31
C ASP A 159 6.94 -20.44 -0.08
N ASP A 160 7.56 -19.84 0.94
CA ASP A 160 6.87 -19.30 2.11
C ASP A 160 6.46 -17.84 1.88
N GLY A 161 5.49 -17.34 2.66
CA GLY A 161 5.05 -15.96 2.66
C GLY A 161 5.64 -15.19 3.84
N ASN A 162 6.37 -14.11 3.57
CA ASN A 162 6.91 -13.18 4.56
C ASN A 162 5.89 -12.07 4.85
N LEU A 163 5.51 -11.90 6.11
CA LEU A 163 4.57 -10.89 6.59
C LEU A 163 5.29 -9.77 7.32
N TYR A 164 5.24 -8.56 6.78
CA TYR A 164 6.03 -7.45 7.30
C TYR A 164 5.24 -6.13 7.33
N LYS A 165 5.84 -5.11 7.93
CA LYS A 165 5.37 -3.72 7.91
C LYS A 165 6.54 -2.77 7.70
N TYR A 166 6.25 -1.62 7.13
CA TYR A 166 7.21 -0.51 7.09
C TYR A 166 6.88 0.57 8.11
N PHE A 167 7.89 1.32 8.48
CA PHE A 167 7.75 2.59 9.17
C PHE A 167 8.86 3.56 8.77
N MET A 168 8.49 4.78 8.40
CA MET A 168 9.41 5.87 8.14
C MET A 168 9.65 6.66 9.42
N SER A 169 10.88 6.66 9.94
CA SER A 169 11.18 7.15 11.27
C SER A 169 12.37 8.10 11.32
N THR A 170 12.30 9.13 12.19
CA THR A 170 13.45 9.96 12.55
C THR A 170 14.38 9.26 13.53
N ASP A 171 13.99 8.15 14.14
CA ASP A 171 14.79 7.37 15.07
C ASP A 171 15.03 5.95 14.56
N ARG A 172 16.25 5.43 14.85
CA ARG A 172 16.65 4.09 14.42
C ARG A 172 15.96 2.97 15.18
N LYS A 173 15.64 3.20 16.46
CA LYS A 173 15.15 2.18 17.40
C LYS A 173 13.66 2.27 17.64
N GLU A 174 13.09 3.46 17.53
CA GLU A 174 11.69 3.75 17.82
C GLU A 174 10.96 4.29 16.59
N ASN A 175 9.65 4.21 16.58
CA ASN A 175 8.81 4.69 15.49
C ASN A 175 8.39 6.13 15.75
N HIS A 176 9.19 7.09 15.26
CA HIS A 176 8.92 8.52 15.33
C HIS A 176 8.64 9.05 13.91
N ALA A 177 7.41 9.40 13.65
CA ALA A 177 6.94 9.84 12.32
C ALA A 177 7.62 11.16 11.88
N ILE A 178 7.78 11.33 10.57
CA ILE A 178 8.24 12.56 9.90
C ILE A 178 7.00 13.39 9.57
N GLU A 179 6.90 14.61 10.11
CA GLU A 179 5.78 15.49 9.81
C GLU A 179 5.70 15.79 8.30
N GLY A 180 4.52 15.58 7.72
CA GLY A 180 4.27 15.79 6.28
C GLY A 180 4.77 14.67 5.36
N GLY A 181 5.44 13.64 5.87
CA GLY A 181 5.82 12.48 5.09
C GLY A 181 4.63 11.59 4.74
N ASN A 182 4.75 10.81 3.66
CA ASN A 182 3.73 9.83 3.25
C ASN A 182 4.40 8.60 2.63
N VAL A 183 3.67 7.49 2.61
CA VAL A 183 4.08 6.25 1.95
C VAL A 183 3.02 5.89 0.91
N PHE A 184 3.44 5.38 -0.24
CA PHE A 184 2.51 4.96 -1.28
C PHE A 184 3.08 3.81 -2.12
N ALA A 185 2.18 3.10 -2.81
CA ALA A 185 2.51 2.03 -3.75
C ALA A 185 1.56 2.09 -4.95
N TYR A 186 1.89 1.42 -6.05
CA TYR A 186 1.02 1.31 -7.23
C TYR A 186 0.31 -0.04 -7.32
N GLU A 187 0.80 -1.00 -6.54
CA GLU A 187 0.18 -2.27 -6.23
C GLU A 187 0.21 -2.48 -4.73
N TYR A 188 -0.80 -3.16 -4.20
CA TYR A 188 -0.90 -3.40 -2.77
C TYR A 188 -1.23 -4.86 -2.53
N THR A 189 -0.24 -5.62 -2.04
CA THR A 189 -0.39 -7.03 -1.65
C THR A 189 -0.34 -7.12 -0.13
N PHE A 190 -1.41 -7.61 0.47
CA PHE A 190 -1.56 -7.58 1.92
C PHE A 190 -2.40 -8.72 2.49
N ARG A 191 -2.13 -9.01 3.76
CA ARG A 191 -2.90 -9.92 4.59
C ARG A 191 -4.13 -9.21 5.14
N LEU A 192 -5.30 -9.86 5.02
CA LEU A 192 -6.52 -9.39 5.64
C LEU A 192 -6.60 -9.75 7.14
N SER A 193 -7.23 -8.87 7.91
CA SER A 193 -7.51 -9.17 9.30
C SER A 193 -8.42 -10.38 9.44
N ASN A 194 -8.09 -11.30 10.36
CA ASN A 194 -8.99 -12.40 10.72
C ASN A 194 -10.19 -11.96 11.57
N ASN A 195 -10.25 -10.69 11.97
CA ASN A 195 -11.40 -10.15 12.70
C ASN A 195 -12.49 -9.71 11.72
N GLN A 196 -13.59 -10.44 11.67
CA GLN A 196 -14.76 -10.19 10.81
C GLN A 196 -15.42 -8.82 11.01
N ASN A 197 -15.21 -8.18 12.16
CA ASN A 197 -15.75 -6.83 12.43
C ASN A 197 -14.86 -5.71 11.89
N ASN A 198 -13.65 -6.02 11.46
CA ASN A 198 -12.75 -5.05 10.87
C ASN A 198 -13.07 -4.88 9.37
N VAL A 199 -13.09 -3.63 8.95
CA VAL A 199 -13.11 -3.26 7.54
C VAL A 199 -11.70 -2.83 7.18
N SER A 200 -11.01 -3.64 6.36
CA SER A 200 -9.73 -3.23 5.77
C SER A 200 -9.98 -2.25 4.64
N GLN A 201 -9.11 -1.25 4.47
CA GLN A 201 -9.35 -0.17 3.52
C GLN A 201 -8.05 0.38 2.96
N ILE A 202 -8.05 0.72 1.67
CA ILE A 202 -6.92 1.31 0.95
C ILE A 202 -7.38 2.54 0.17
N TYR A 203 -6.46 3.46 -0.13
CA TYR A 203 -6.80 4.79 -0.62
C TYR A 203 -6.09 5.13 -1.94
N PRO A 204 -6.59 4.68 -3.11
CA PRO A 204 -6.09 5.14 -4.40
C PRO A 204 -6.41 6.62 -4.62
N PHE A 205 -5.43 7.36 -5.13
CA PHE A 205 -5.58 8.79 -5.44
C PHE A 205 -5.99 8.98 -6.90
N LEU A 206 -7.02 9.80 -7.12
CA LEU A 206 -7.56 10.12 -8.43
C LEU A 206 -6.98 11.45 -8.90
N ASP A 207 -6.03 11.42 -9.82
CA ASP A 207 -5.47 12.63 -10.45
C ASP A 207 -6.55 13.44 -11.22
N GLY A 208 -6.23 14.67 -11.56
CA GLY A 208 -7.18 15.63 -12.15
C GLY A 208 -7.72 15.29 -13.54
N ASP A 209 -7.07 14.39 -14.27
CA ASP A 209 -7.44 13.93 -15.61
C ASP A 209 -8.16 12.57 -15.63
N VAL A 210 -8.27 11.90 -14.48
CA VAL A 210 -8.94 10.60 -14.38
C VAL A 210 -10.43 10.73 -14.68
N THR A 211 -10.91 9.96 -15.66
CA THR A 211 -12.33 9.91 -16.08
C THR A 211 -12.99 8.57 -15.80
N SER A 212 -12.20 7.53 -15.68
CA SER A 212 -12.62 6.21 -15.22
C SER A 212 -11.45 5.48 -14.56
N VAL A 213 -11.77 4.54 -13.70
CA VAL A 213 -10.79 3.65 -13.08
C VAL A 213 -11.12 2.20 -13.39
N LYS A 214 -10.08 1.41 -13.60
CA LYS A 214 -10.12 -0.04 -13.59
C LYS A 214 -9.59 -0.49 -12.24
N ILE A 215 -10.40 -1.19 -11.46
CA ILE A 215 -10.02 -1.76 -10.17
C ILE A 215 -9.89 -3.26 -10.37
N LEU A 216 -8.67 -3.76 -10.19
CA LEU A 216 -8.35 -5.17 -10.28
C LEU A 216 -8.17 -5.69 -8.87
N ASN A 217 -8.71 -6.87 -8.61
CA ASN A 217 -8.47 -7.61 -7.36
C ASN A 217 -8.15 -9.07 -7.68
N TYR A 218 -7.21 -9.65 -6.92
CA TYR A 218 -6.73 -11.01 -7.10
C TYR A 218 -6.80 -11.75 -5.78
N ASP A 219 -7.12 -13.02 -5.85
CA ASP A 219 -7.09 -13.99 -4.75
C ASP A 219 -7.89 -13.60 -3.49
N TRP A 220 -9.01 -12.87 -3.68
CA TRP A 220 -9.92 -12.51 -2.59
C TRP A 220 -10.65 -13.71 -1.97
N ASP A 221 -10.66 -14.86 -2.64
CA ASP A 221 -11.34 -16.10 -2.23
C ASP A 221 -12.85 -15.98 -2.00
N LYS A 222 -13.47 -14.95 -2.56
CA LYS A 222 -14.88 -14.59 -2.29
C LYS A 222 -15.20 -14.42 -0.79
N ASP A 223 -14.21 -14.00 0.01
CA ASP A 223 -14.27 -13.88 1.47
C ASP A 223 -15.17 -12.73 1.96
N GLY A 224 -16.17 -12.34 1.19
CA GLY A 224 -17.12 -11.29 1.55
C GLY A 224 -17.41 -10.33 0.40
N PHE A 225 -17.30 -9.03 0.64
CA PHE A 225 -17.53 -8.03 -0.42
C PHE A 225 -16.41 -7.00 -0.46
N ILE A 226 -16.14 -6.51 -1.67
CA ILE A 226 -15.33 -5.31 -1.89
C ILE A 226 -16.28 -4.20 -2.33
N ARG A 227 -16.16 -3.02 -1.73
CA ARG A 227 -16.95 -1.85 -2.11
C ARG A 227 -16.11 -0.59 -2.20
N VAL A 228 -16.58 0.35 -3.00
CA VAL A 228 -15.93 1.64 -3.23
C VAL A 228 -16.73 2.77 -2.61
N VAL A 229 -16.05 3.63 -1.85
CA VAL A 229 -16.57 4.89 -1.32
C VAL A 229 -15.77 6.05 -1.89
N SER A 230 -16.46 7.10 -2.31
CA SER A 230 -15.87 8.38 -2.70
C SER A 230 -16.81 9.51 -2.33
N VAL A 231 -16.46 10.73 -2.65
CA VAL A 231 -17.37 11.88 -2.48
C VAL A 231 -18.66 11.74 -3.30
N ALA A 232 -18.70 10.87 -4.32
CA ALA A 232 -19.82 10.62 -5.20
C ALA A 232 -20.37 9.18 -5.17
N LYS A 233 -19.64 8.23 -4.56
CA LYS A 233 -20.00 6.82 -4.46
C LYS A 233 -20.26 6.42 -3.01
N ARG A 234 -21.43 5.83 -2.77
CA ARG A 234 -21.90 5.48 -1.42
C ARG A 234 -21.55 4.04 -1.01
N GLY A 235 -20.64 3.38 -1.68
CA GLY A 235 -20.31 1.98 -1.46
C GLY A 235 -20.80 1.10 -2.62
N GLU A 236 -20.33 1.40 -3.84
CA GLU A 236 -20.57 0.57 -5.01
C GLU A 236 -19.85 -0.76 -4.84
N LEU A 237 -20.58 -1.86 -5.01
CA LEU A 237 -20.02 -3.20 -4.88
C LEU A 237 -19.21 -3.56 -6.12
N LEU A 238 -18.07 -4.19 -5.91
CA LEU A 238 -17.23 -4.71 -6.97
C LEU A 238 -17.50 -6.21 -7.20
N THR A 239 -17.25 -6.67 -8.44
CA THR A 239 -17.06 -8.09 -8.72
C THR A 239 -15.77 -8.54 -8.04
N ILE A 240 -15.89 -9.59 -7.26
CA ILE A 240 -14.80 -10.12 -6.43
C ILE A 240 -14.13 -11.31 -7.09
N SER A 241 -12.83 -11.44 -6.87
CA SER A 241 -12.03 -12.59 -7.31
C SER A 241 -12.29 -13.84 -6.46
N ASN A 242 -11.80 -14.95 -6.95
CA ASN A 242 -11.71 -16.22 -6.25
C ASN A 242 -10.23 -16.60 -6.17
N GLN A 243 -9.92 -17.75 -5.61
CA GLN A 243 -8.57 -18.29 -5.55
C GLN A 243 -7.89 -18.29 -6.93
N ASN A 244 -6.69 -17.75 -7.00
CA ASN A 244 -5.87 -17.67 -8.23
C ASN A 244 -6.62 -17.06 -9.44
N GLU A 245 -7.43 -16.04 -9.22
CA GLU A 245 -8.27 -15.44 -10.24
C GLU A 245 -8.26 -13.90 -10.14
N TRP A 246 -8.00 -13.23 -11.26
CA TRP A 246 -8.19 -11.78 -11.38
C TRP A 246 -9.63 -11.41 -11.69
N LYS A 247 -10.14 -10.37 -11.04
CA LYS A 247 -11.39 -9.69 -11.44
C LYS A 247 -11.14 -8.20 -11.63
N MET A 248 -11.75 -7.68 -12.68
CA MET A 248 -11.66 -6.27 -13.06
C MET A 248 -13.03 -5.62 -13.00
N ASN A 249 -13.10 -4.42 -12.45
CA ASN A 249 -14.27 -3.56 -12.42
C ASN A 249 -13.92 -2.20 -13.03
N ILE A 250 -14.81 -1.64 -13.83
CA ILE A 250 -14.62 -0.31 -14.42
C ILE A 250 -15.66 0.63 -13.81
N LEU A 251 -15.19 1.71 -13.18
CA LEU A 251 -16.06 2.73 -12.60
C LEU A 251 -15.82 4.09 -13.27
N PRO A 252 -16.87 4.82 -13.65
CA PRO A 252 -16.73 6.20 -14.11
C PRO A 252 -16.35 7.10 -12.94
N ILE A 253 -15.51 8.10 -13.21
CA ILE A 253 -15.09 9.13 -12.24
C ILE A 253 -15.64 10.47 -12.71
N ILE A 254 -16.41 11.13 -11.84
CA ILE A 254 -16.93 12.46 -12.10
C ILE A 254 -15.97 13.54 -11.59
N GLN A 255 -16.17 14.76 -12.05
CA GLN A 255 -15.22 15.86 -11.76
C GLN A 255 -14.99 16.11 -10.26
N ASN A 256 -16.00 15.91 -9.41
CA ASN A 256 -15.85 16.13 -7.96
C ASN A 256 -15.00 15.06 -7.25
N GLU A 257 -14.76 13.93 -7.88
CA GLU A 257 -13.92 12.85 -7.35
C GLU A 257 -12.44 13.04 -7.69
N ARG A 258 -12.13 13.91 -8.66
CA ARG A 258 -10.75 14.17 -9.10
C ARG A 258 -9.98 14.98 -8.08
N ASN A 259 -8.68 14.77 -8.02
CA ASN A 259 -7.77 15.35 -7.02
C ASN A 259 -8.16 15.00 -5.57
N THR A 260 -8.80 13.84 -5.38
CA THR A 260 -9.16 13.30 -4.06
C THR A 260 -8.80 11.82 -4.00
N SER A 261 -8.69 11.29 -2.79
CA SER A 261 -8.58 9.86 -2.60
C SER A 261 -9.96 9.19 -2.70
N MET A 262 -9.97 8.00 -3.30
CA MET A 262 -11.07 7.05 -3.22
C MET A 262 -10.77 6.07 -2.07
N GLU A 263 -11.77 5.40 -1.53
CA GLU A 263 -11.59 4.36 -0.52
C GLU A 263 -12.14 3.03 -1.07
N ILE A 264 -11.31 2.00 -1.07
CA ILE A 264 -11.70 0.62 -1.37
C ILE A 264 -11.75 -0.13 -0.06
N GLN A 265 -12.89 -0.68 0.28
CA GLN A 265 -13.17 -1.36 1.54
C GLN A 265 -13.33 -2.86 1.32
N PHE A 266 -12.65 -3.65 2.15
CA PHE A 266 -12.71 -5.11 2.19
C PHE A 266 -13.48 -5.53 3.44
N ILE A 267 -14.64 -6.16 3.26
CA ILE A 267 -15.58 -6.53 4.32
C ILE A 267 -15.76 -8.04 4.29
N LYS A 268 -15.22 -8.72 5.30
CA LYS A 268 -15.30 -10.17 5.40
C LYS A 268 -16.72 -10.68 5.62
N ASN A 269 -17.01 -11.86 5.08
CA ASN A 269 -18.27 -12.54 5.31
C ASN A 269 -18.31 -13.11 6.75
N ASN A 270 -19.45 -12.98 7.42
CA ASN A 270 -19.64 -13.51 8.76
C ASN A 270 -19.99 -15.00 8.79
N SER A 271 -20.36 -15.61 7.67
CA SER A 271 -20.81 -17.01 7.60
C SER A 271 -19.68 -18.03 7.50
N GLU A 272 -18.59 -17.65 6.79
CA GLU A 272 -17.43 -18.50 6.61
C GLU A 272 -16.17 -17.63 6.71
N LEU A 273 -15.34 -17.87 7.71
CA LEU A 273 -14.10 -17.14 7.90
C LEU A 273 -12.98 -17.86 7.16
N ILE A 274 -12.53 -17.26 6.06
CA ILE A 274 -11.25 -17.63 5.44
C ILE A 274 -10.14 -16.96 6.27
N ARG A 275 -9.28 -17.77 6.85
CA ARG A 275 -8.15 -17.29 7.64
C ARG A 275 -6.95 -17.06 6.72
N ASN A 276 -6.12 -16.11 7.12
CA ASN A 276 -4.86 -15.84 6.44
C ASN A 276 -5.04 -15.53 4.95
N ASN A 277 -6.15 -14.87 4.61
CA ASN A 277 -6.42 -14.48 3.24
C ASN A 277 -5.53 -13.29 2.82
N ASN A 278 -4.83 -13.45 1.72
CA ASN A 278 -4.01 -12.43 1.09
C ASN A 278 -4.73 -11.91 -0.16
N VAL A 279 -4.51 -10.67 -0.50
CA VAL A 279 -5.14 -10.07 -1.68
C VAL A 279 -4.21 -9.08 -2.36
N VAL A 280 -4.20 -9.11 -3.69
CA VAL A 280 -3.51 -8.12 -4.53
C VAL A 280 -4.53 -7.16 -5.11
N VAL A 281 -4.23 -5.87 -5.09
CA VAL A 281 -5.10 -4.83 -5.65
C VAL A 281 -4.30 -3.84 -6.48
N ILE A 282 -4.79 -3.61 -7.70
CA ILE A 282 -4.26 -2.62 -8.63
C ILE A 282 -5.39 -1.70 -9.06
N VAL A 283 -5.13 -0.40 -9.15
CA VAL A 283 -6.07 0.57 -9.74
C VAL A 283 -5.39 1.30 -10.88
N GLN A 284 -6.03 1.28 -12.05
CA GLN A 284 -5.54 1.95 -13.25
C GLN A 284 -6.52 3.02 -13.72
N ASN A 285 -6.01 4.08 -14.33
CA ASN A 285 -6.82 5.08 -15.02
C ASN A 285 -7.33 4.58 -16.38
N GLN A 286 -8.02 5.44 -17.14
CA GLN A 286 -8.53 5.14 -18.48
C GLN A 286 -7.46 4.78 -19.52
N TYR A 287 -6.22 5.17 -19.27
CA TYR A 287 -5.08 4.89 -20.16
C TYR A 287 -4.34 3.60 -19.79
N GLY A 288 -4.68 2.98 -18.67
CA GLY A 288 -3.99 1.80 -18.14
C GLY A 288 -2.80 2.11 -17.26
N GLU A 289 -2.60 3.37 -16.88
CA GLU A 289 -1.56 3.79 -15.95
C GLU A 289 -1.99 3.52 -14.51
N SER A 290 -1.14 2.90 -13.72
CA SER A 290 -1.42 2.58 -12.32
C SER A 290 -1.49 3.84 -11.46
N LEU A 291 -2.52 3.90 -10.60
CA LEU A 291 -2.75 4.99 -9.66
C LEU A 291 -2.16 4.64 -8.29
N PRO A 292 -1.53 5.61 -7.59
CA PRO A 292 -0.91 5.35 -6.30
C PRO A 292 -1.95 5.20 -5.18
N PHE A 293 -1.73 4.22 -4.32
CA PHE A 293 -2.40 4.08 -3.02
C PHE A 293 -1.58 4.82 -1.97
N TYR A 294 -2.15 5.81 -1.31
CA TYR A 294 -1.50 6.53 -0.22
C TYR A 294 -1.96 6.01 1.13
N VAL A 295 -1.03 5.64 2.01
CA VAL A 295 -1.35 5.20 3.38
C VAL A 295 -1.96 6.32 4.22
N ILE A 296 -1.60 7.58 3.92
CA ILE A 296 -2.30 8.76 4.41
C ILE A 296 -3.07 9.37 3.24
N PRO A 297 -4.41 9.21 3.16
CA PRO A 297 -5.17 9.64 1.99
C PRO A 297 -5.07 11.14 1.78
N ILE A 298 -4.72 11.54 0.55
CA ILE A 298 -4.62 12.95 0.15
C ILE A 298 -6.01 13.58 0.16
N GLY A 299 -6.15 14.71 0.86
CA GLY A 299 -7.45 15.33 1.09
C GLY A 299 -8.26 14.72 2.24
N GLY A 300 -7.69 13.71 2.94
CA GLY A 300 -8.35 12.95 4.00
C GLY A 300 -9.22 11.81 3.46
N ARG A 301 -9.87 11.09 4.38
CA ARG A 301 -10.79 10.02 4.00
C ARG A 301 -12.00 10.56 3.24
N PRO A 302 -12.41 9.95 2.13
CA PRO A 302 -13.55 10.42 1.37
C PRO A 302 -14.85 10.28 2.17
N VAL A 303 -15.63 11.35 2.18
CA VAL A 303 -16.98 11.37 2.75
C VAL A 303 -17.98 11.56 1.62
N TYR A 304 -18.89 10.59 1.48
CA TYR A 304 -19.97 10.70 0.49
C TYR A 304 -20.87 11.92 0.74
N ASN A 305 -20.94 12.82 -0.23
CA ASN A 305 -21.77 14.00 -0.21
C ASN A 305 -22.94 13.86 -1.21
N PRO A 306 -24.17 13.50 -0.78
CA PRO A 306 -25.28 13.35 -1.68
C PRO A 306 -25.63 14.69 -2.32
N SER A 307 -25.50 14.79 -3.65
CA SER A 307 -26.04 15.94 -4.37
C SER A 307 -27.56 15.84 -4.43
N LEU A 308 -28.27 16.66 -3.63
CA LEU A 308 -29.71 16.79 -3.73
C LEU A 308 -30.06 17.49 -5.07
N ARG A 309 -30.43 16.70 -6.08
CA ARG A 309 -31.11 17.23 -7.29
C ARG A 309 -32.60 17.41 -6.96
N MET A 310 -33.00 18.59 -6.55
CA MET A 310 -34.42 18.94 -6.51
C MET A 310 -34.94 19.08 -7.94
N ARG A 311 -35.81 18.17 -8.38
CA ARG A 311 -36.66 18.39 -9.55
C ARG A 311 -37.94 19.08 -9.06
N ALA A 312 -38.20 20.27 -9.57
CA ALA A 312 -39.50 20.87 -9.41
C ALA A 312 -40.54 19.96 -10.10
N VAL A 313 -41.47 19.41 -9.34
CA VAL A 313 -42.63 18.69 -9.89
C VAL A 313 -43.70 19.75 -10.09
N GLU A 314 -43.95 20.14 -11.32
CA GLU A 314 -45.15 20.92 -11.65
C GLU A 314 -46.38 20.10 -11.24
N LYS A 315 -47.16 20.63 -10.28
CA LYS A 315 -48.48 20.10 -9.99
C LYS A 315 -49.37 20.38 -11.20
N LYS A 316 -49.80 19.32 -11.92
CA LYS A 316 -50.94 19.40 -12.84
C LYS A 316 -52.23 19.61 -12.08
#